data_6db13d4c5632c0cbcc2b7c7928492312
#
_entry.id   6db13d4c5632c0cbcc2b7c7928492312
#
_cell.length_a   1.000
_cell.length_b   1.000
_cell.length_c   1.000
_cell.angle_alpha   90.00
_cell.angle_beta   90.00
_cell.angle_gamma   90.00
#
_symmetry.space_group_name_H-M   'P 1'
#
loop_
_entity.id
_entity.type
_entity.pdbx_description
1 polymer ?
#
loop_
_entity_poly.entity_id
_entity_poly.type
_entity_poly.pdbx_seq_one_letter_code
_entity_poly.pdbx_strand_id
1 'polypeptide(L)'
;SPQGGGRLQHPPPMLAPTREIQQSTPVMTKNWTPDSWRACEARQLPAYPDAAALAAVETELRSYPPLVFAGEARDLTDRLADAAAGKAFLLQGGDCAESFADFHPNTIRDTFRVLLQMAVVMTFASKMPVVKVGRMAGQFAKPRSGDFEEQGGVSLPSYRGDNVNDIAFTPEARTPDPQRMVRGYLQSAATLNLLRAFASGGYANLHQVHKWNLDFAARSPWADQYAQLADRIGEALDFMAAIGLSPDTVPQLKGTSFFTSHEALLLGYEEAMTRQDSLTGDWYDTSAHMLWIGDRTRFAGSAHVEFLRGVGNPLGLKCGPSLEPDDLLRLIDVLNPG
;
A
#
# COMPACT_ATOMS: atom_id res chain seq x y z
N SER A 1 -58.18 -13.88 -35.10
CA SER A 1 -57.43 -14.97 -34.47
C SER A 1 -56.06 -14.51 -34.10
N PRO A 2 -55.60 -14.55 -32.82
CA PRO A 2 -54.24 -14.26 -32.43
C PRO A 2 -53.47 -15.56 -32.24
N GLN A 3 -52.27 -15.60 -32.77
CA GLN A 3 -51.33 -16.69 -32.58
C GLN A 3 -50.48 -16.46 -31.33
N GLY A 4 -50.37 -17.48 -30.49
CA GLY A 4 -49.61 -17.49 -29.25
C GLY A 4 -48.10 -17.57 -29.48
N GLY A 5 -47.38 -16.71 -28.80
CA GLY A 5 -45.94 -16.79 -28.67
C GLY A 5 -45.53 -17.64 -27.46
N GLY A 6 -44.99 -18.83 -27.72
CA GLY A 6 -44.44 -19.70 -26.71
C GLY A 6 -43.13 -19.14 -26.17
N ARG A 7 -43.06 -18.91 -24.84
CA ARG A 7 -41.79 -18.63 -24.11
C ARG A 7 -40.98 -19.92 -24.01
N LEU A 8 -39.80 -19.94 -24.62
CA LEU A 8 -38.79 -20.95 -24.35
C LEU A 8 -38.25 -20.77 -22.91
N GLN A 9 -38.60 -21.70 -22.06
CA GLN A 9 -37.97 -21.82 -20.73
C GLN A 9 -36.61 -22.52 -20.89
N HIS A 10 -35.53 -21.81 -20.60
CA HIS A 10 -34.22 -22.42 -20.45
C HIS A 10 -34.16 -23.16 -19.09
N PRO A 11 -33.65 -24.39 -19.05
CA PRO A 11 -33.42 -25.08 -17.79
C PRO A 11 -32.32 -24.40 -17.00
N PRO A 12 -32.37 -24.43 -15.66
CA PRO A 12 -31.32 -23.87 -14.82
C PRO A 12 -29.98 -24.60 -15.02
N PRO A 13 -28.83 -23.92 -14.89
CA PRO A 13 -27.53 -24.57 -15.04
C PRO A 13 -27.34 -25.62 -13.94
N MET A 14 -26.98 -26.84 -14.38
CA MET A 14 -26.59 -27.91 -13.43
C MET A 14 -25.33 -27.50 -12.67
N LEU A 15 -25.44 -27.49 -11.35
CA LEU A 15 -24.30 -27.37 -10.47
C LEU A 15 -23.38 -28.58 -10.67
N ALA A 16 -22.09 -28.28 -11.01
CA ALA A 16 -21.06 -29.29 -11.08
C ALA A 16 -20.82 -29.91 -9.69
N PRO A 17 -20.45 -31.20 -9.60
CA PRO A 17 -20.19 -31.82 -8.30
C PRO A 17 -19.03 -31.17 -7.58
N THR A 18 -19.25 -30.81 -6.33
CA THR A 18 -18.23 -30.33 -5.38
C THR A 18 -17.09 -31.35 -5.32
N ARG A 19 -15.90 -30.96 -5.82
CA ARG A 19 -14.67 -31.70 -5.58
C ARG A 19 -14.31 -31.59 -4.10
N GLU A 20 -14.22 -32.74 -3.43
CA GLU A 20 -13.57 -32.81 -2.10
C GLU A 20 -12.14 -32.31 -2.22
N ILE A 21 -11.87 -31.15 -1.63
CA ILE A 21 -10.52 -30.60 -1.50
C ILE A 21 -9.79 -31.42 -0.42
N GLN A 22 -8.86 -32.27 -0.86
CA GLN A 22 -7.95 -32.92 0.09
C GLN A 22 -7.10 -31.82 0.78
N GLN A 23 -7.42 -31.59 2.04
CA GLN A 23 -6.71 -30.69 2.95
C GLN A 23 -5.33 -31.25 3.27
N SER A 24 -4.29 -30.86 2.56
CA SER A 24 -2.95 -30.86 3.12
C SER A 24 -2.76 -29.54 3.85
N THR A 25 -3.06 -29.53 5.15
CA THR A 25 -2.87 -28.38 6.02
C THR A 25 -1.37 -28.03 6.05
N PRO A 26 -0.94 -26.82 5.69
CA PRO A 26 0.42 -26.37 5.98
C PRO A 26 0.61 -26.40 7.50
N VAL A 27 1.76 -26.89 7.94
CA VAL A 27 2.14 -26.83 9.37
C VAL A 27 2.42 -25.38 9.70
N MET A 28 1.36 -24.65 10.07
CA MET A 28 1.49 -23.30 10.61
C MET A 28 1.76 -23.43 12.11
N THR A 29 2.73 -22.67 12.60
CA THR A 29 3.04 -22.62 14.03
C THR A 29 1.79 -22.19 14.78
N LYS A 30 1.35 -22.98 15.77
CA LYS A 30 0.15 -22.70 16.58
C LYS A 30 0.22 -21.36 17.34
N ASN A 31 1.44 -20.88 17.62
CA ASN A 31 1.70 -19.62 18.30
C ASN A 31 2.52 -18.72 17.38
N TRP A 32 1.90 -17.70 16.82
CA TRP A 32 2.58 -16.66 16.04
C TRP A 32 3.31 -15.67 16.97
N THR A 33 4.51 -15.31 16.59
CA THR A 33 5.29 -14.18 17.15
C THR A 33 5.90 -13.39 16.00
N PRO A 34 6.27 -12.11 16.19
CA PRO A 34 6.86 -11.30 15.12
C PRO A 34 8.09 -11.90 14.43
N ASP A 35 8.80 -12.82 15.10
CA ASP A 35 9.99 -13.51 14.62
C ASP A 35 9.73 -14.94 14.09
N SER A 36 8.47 -15.44 14.13
CA SER A 36 8.14 -16.81 13.71
C SER A 36 8.48 -17.10 12.25
N TRP A 37 8.50 -16.08 11.40
CA TRP A 37 8.91 -16.16 10.00
C TRP A 37 10.36 -16.63 9.79
N ARG A 38 11.24 -16.46 10.78
CA ARG A 38 12.66 -16.83 10.70
C ARG A 38 12.88 -18.35 10.59
N ALA A 39 11.85 -19.15 10.93
CA ALA A 39 11.85 -20.59 10.76
C ALA A 39 11.31 -21.04 9.38
N CYS A 40 10.84 -20.13 8.53
CA CYS A 40 10.24 -20.40 7.25
C CYS A 40 11.18 -20.09 6.08
N GLU A 41 10.85 -20.61 4.87
CA GLU A 41 11.61 -20.28 3.65
C GLU A 41 11.40 -18.81 3.30
N ALA A 42 12.48 -18.03 3.32
CA ALA A 42 12.49 -16.62 2.95
C ALA A 42 13.13 -16.43 1.58
N ARG A 43 12.41 -15.80 0.66
CA ARG A 43 12.92 -15.38 -0.66
C ARG A 43 13.05 -13.88 -0.72
N GLN A 44 13.89 -13.39 -1.63
CA GLN A 44 14.07 -11.96 -1.88
C GLN A 44 14.75 -11.17 -0.75
N LEU A 45 15.13 -11.80 0.35
CA LEU A 45 15.95 -11.15 1.37
C LEU A 45 17.39 -10.99 0.89
N PRO A 46 18.03 -9.83 1.12
CA PRO A 46 19.43 -9.63 0.80
C PRO A 46 20.35 -10.43 1.73
N ALA A 47 21.47 -10.91 1.21
CA ALA A 47 22.54 -11.48 2.02
C ALA A 47 23.45 -10.33 2.52
N TYR A 48 23.28 -9.93 3.76
CA TYR A 48 24.15 -8.94 4.37
C TYR A 48 25.49 -9.56 4.75
N PRO A 49 26.63 -8.93 4.39
CA PRO A 49 27.95 -9.50 4.66
C PRO A 49 28.31 -9.53 6.15
N ASP A 50 27.71 -8.64 6.96
CA ASP A 50 27.94 -8.55 8.41
C ASP A 50 26.62 -8.78 9.16
N ALA A 51 26.47 -9.99 9.71
CA ALA A 51 25.28 -10.36 10.50
C ALA A 51 25.22 -9.60 11.85
N ALA A 52 26.35 -9.20 12.41
CA ALA A 52 26.36 -8.45 13.65
C ALA A 52 25.88 -7.01 13.42
N ALA A 53 26.28 -6.38 12.31
CA ALA A 53 25.79 -5.08 11.90
C ALA A 53 24.30 -5.12 11.61
N LEU A 54 23.79 -6.17 10.95
CA LEU A 54 22.35 -6.35 10.73
C LEU A 54 21.58 -6.44 12.06
N ALA A 55 22.02 -7.28 12.99
CA ALA A 55 21.37 -7.44 14.30
C ALA A 55 21.39 -6.13 15.12
N ALA A 56 22.47 -5.35 15.02
CA ALA A 56 22.56 -4.04 15.67
C ALA A 56 21.52 -3.07 15.09
N VAL A 57 21.37 -3.00 13.76
CA VAL A 57 20.39 -2.16 13.07
C VAL A 57 18.96 -2.58 13.39
N GLU A 58 18.65 -3.87 13.39
CA GLU A 58 17.33 -4.37 13.79
C GLU A 58 17.01 -3.98 15.24
N THR A 59 18.00 -4.02 16.14
CA THR A 59 17.85 -3.62 17.54
C THR A 59 17.61 -2.10 17.65
N GLU A 60 18.34 -1.31 16.88
CA GLU A 60 18.19 0.14 16.82
C GLU A 60 16.79 0.53 16.34
N LEU A 61 16.32 -0.07 15.25
CA LEU A 61 14.98 0.17 14.70
C LEU A 61 13.84 -0.22 15.67
N ARG A 62 14.03 -1.29 16.47
CA ARG A 62 13.07 -1.64 17.53
C ARG A 62 12.92 -0.56 18.60
N SER A 63 13.96 0.25 18.81
CA SER A 63 13.95 1.35 19.77
C SER A 63 13.29 2.62 19.24
N TYR A 64 13.08 2.72 17.93
CA TYR A 64 12.53 3.90 17.29
C TYR A 64 11.00 3.99 17.47
N PRO A 65 10.44 5.21 17.45
CA PRO A 65 8.98 5.40 17.46
C PRO A 65 8.29 4.70 16.29
N PRO A 66 7.05 4.23 16.46
CA PRO A 66 6.24 3.75 15.35
C PRO A 66 6.00 4.85 14.31
N LEU A 67 5.98 4.49 13.02
CA LEU A 67 5.69 5.42 11.94
C LEU A 67 4.19 5.70 11.82
N VAL A 68 3.37 4.67 12.07
CA VAL A 68 1.92 4.77 12.09
C VAL A 68 1.38 4.19 13.39
N PHE A 69 0.15 4.57 13.75
CA PHE A 69 -0.54 4.10 14.93
C PHE A 69 -1.55 2.99 14.57
N ALA A 70 -1.69 1.98 15.42
CA ALA A 70 -2.63 0.86 15.20
C ALA A 70 -4.08 1.32 14.93
N GLY A 71 -4.53 2.40 15.57
CA GLY A 71 -5.83 3.02 15.33
C GLY A 71 -6.00 3.55 13.91
N GLU A 72 -4.93 4.06 13.28
CA GLU A 72 -4.97 4.50 11.87
C GLU A 72 -5.10 3.29 10.93
N ALA A 73 -4.45 2.17 11.25
CA ALA A 73 -4.61 0.93 10.48
C ALA A 73 -6.03 0.37 10.58
N ARG A 74 -6.66 0.41 11.78
CA ARG A 74 -8.08 0.04 11.96
C ARG A 74 -9.03 0.96 11.18
N ASP A 75 -8.82 2.28 11.21
CA ASP A 75 -9.63 3.22 10.38
C ASP A 75 -9.52 2.87 8.89
N LEU A 76 -8.33 2.50 8.42
CA LEU A 76 -8.16 2.04 7.05
C LEU A 76 -8.91 0.72 6.79
N THR A 77 -8.88 -0.24 7.71
CA THR A 77 -9.62 -1.50 7.59
C THR A 77 -11.12 -1.26 7.41
N ASP A 78 -11.71 -0.38 8.22
CA ASP A 78 -13.13 -0.03 8.13
C ASP A 78 -13.47 0.61 6.77
N ARG A 79 -12.62 1.50 6.28
CA ARG A 79 -12.79 2.13 4.96
C ARG A 79 -12.64 1.15 3.81
N LEU A 80 -11.75 0.18 3.93
CA LEU A 80 -11.59 -0.87 2.93
C LEU A 80 -12.78 -1.84 2.94
N ALA A 81 -13.38 -2.09 4.09
CA ALA A 81 -14.63 -2.84 4.19
C ALA A 81 -15.78 -2.11 3.47
N ASP A 82 -15.87 -0.79 3.58
CA ASP A 82 -16.82 0.01 2.79
C ASP A 82 -16.55 -0.08 1.28
N ALA A 83 -15.28 -0.09 0.88
CA ALA A 83 -14.91 -0.27 -0.52
C ALA A 83 -15.29 -1.68 -1.02
N ALA A 84 -15.07 -2.72 -0.23
CA ALA A 84 -15.47 -4.09 -0.54
C ALA A 84 -17.00 -4.24 -0.65
N ALA A 85 -17.75 -3.47 0.17
CA ALA A 85 -19.21 -3.41 0.13
C ALA A 85 -19.77 -2.53 -1.01
N GLY A 86 -18.92 -1.93 -1.86
CA GLY A 86 -19.33 -1.05 -2.95
C GLY A 86 -19.80 0.34 -2.51
N LYS A 87 -19.49 0.75 -1.27
CA LYS A 87 -19.87 2.06 -0.72
C LYS A 87 -18.77 3.11 -0.86
N ALA A 88 -17.55 2.69 -1.19
CA ALA A 88 -16.40 3.56 -1.40
C ALA A 88 -15.54 3.01 -2.55
N PHE A 89 -14.58 3.80 -3.01
CA PHE A 89 -13.61 3.40 -4.02
C PHE A 89 -12.20 3.46 -3.43
N LEU A 90 -11.36 2.45 -3.65
CA LEU A 90 -9.95 2.47 -3.25
C LEU A 90 -9.09 3.05 -4.38
N LEU A 91 -8.39 4.14 -4.09
CA LEU A 91 -7.32 4.69 -4.92
C LEU A 91 -5.98 4.42 -4.23
N GLN A 92 -5.21 3.49 -4.77
CA GLN A 92 -3.83 3.24 -4.35
C GLN A 92 -2.88 3.62 -5.49
N GLY A 93 -1.86 4.44 -5.19
CA GLY A 93 -0.90 4.89 -6.18
C GLY A 93 0.38 5.45 -5.56
N GLY A 94 1.39 5.65 -6.39
CA GLY A 94 2.72 6.15 -6.00
C GLY A 94 3.84 5.43 -6.74
N ASP A 95 5.06 5.51 -6.22
CA ASP A 95 6.23 5.00 -6.89
C ASP A 95 6.34 3.47 -6.89
N CYS A 96 6.98 2.92 -7.93
CA CYS A 96 7.31 1.50 -7.97
C CYS A 96 8.33 1.13 -6.89
N ALA A 97 9.32 2.01 -6.68
CA ALA A 97 10.23 2.04 -5.55
C ALA A 97 10.67 3.49 -5.35
N GLU A 98 10.60 3.96 -4.11
CA GLU A 98 11.13 5.28 -3.73
C GLU A 98 12.66 5.27 -3.82
N SER A 99 13.25 6.43 -4.12
CA SER A 99 14.69 6.64 -4.10
C SER A 99 15.09 7.63 -3.01
N PHE A 100 16.21 7.36 -2.35
CA PHE A 100 16.81 8.32 -1.43
C PHE A 100 17.23 9.63 -2.09
N ALA A 101 17.49 9.60 -3.39
CA ALA A 101 17.84 10.77 -4.17
C ALA A 101 16.63 11.70 -4.43
N ASP A 102 15.42 11.13 -4.49
CA ASP A 102 14.18 11.87 -4.76
C ASP A 102 13.53 12.41 -3.47
N PHE A 103 14.15 12.18 -2.30
CA PHE A 103 13.65 12.68 -1.03
C PHE A 103 13.74 14.21 -0.95
N HIS A 104 12.66 14.86 -1.35
CA HIS A 104 12.54 16.31 -1.38
C HIS A 104 11.10 16.74 -1.06
N PRO A 105 10.87 17.83 -0.31
CA PRO A 105 9.52 18.26 0.06
C PRO A 105 8.61 18.53 -1.15
N ASN A 106 9.15 18.97 -2.28
CA ASN A 106 8.37 19.16 -3.50
C ASN A 106 7.89 17.83 -4.08
N THR A 107 8.74 16.80 -4.11
CA THR A 107 8.37 15.46 -4.61
C THR A 107 7.25 14.87 -3.76
N ILE A 108 7.38 14.92 -2.42
CA ILE A 108 6.36 14.45 -1.48
C ILE A 108 5.05 15.21 -1.68
N ARG A 109 5.11 16.55 -1.76
CA ARG A 109 3.96 17.41 -2.00
C ARG A 109 3.27 17.07 -3.32
N ASP A 110 4.02 16.93 -4.39
CA ASP A 110 3.45 16.78 -5.73
C ASP A 110 2.84 15.39 -5.92
N THR A 111 3.44 14.33 -5.35
CA THR A 111 2.82 13.00 -5.28
C THR A 111 1.49 13.02 -4.51
N PHE A 112 1.47 13.67 -3.34
CA PHE A 112 0.26 13.84 -2.55
C PHE A 112 -0.82 14.62 -3.33
N ARG A 113 -0.45 15.72 -4.00
CA ARG A 113 -1.38 16.52 -4.83
C ARG A 113 -2.01 15.70 -5.95
N VAL A 114 -1.21 14.93 -6.70
CA VAL A 114 -1.73 14.10 -7.80
C VAL A 114 -2.77 13.10 -7.29
N LEU A 115 -2.50 12.44 -6.17
CA LEU A 115 -3.46 11.50 -5.58
C LEU A 115 -4.75 12.21 -5.12
N LEU A 116 -4.65 13.40 -4.54
CA LEU A 116 -5.83 14.18 -4.17
C LEU A 116 -6.63 14.65 -5.39
N GLN A 117 -5.96 15.11 -6.44
CA GLN A 117 -6.60 15.53 -7.68
C GLN A 117 -7.36 14.37 -8.34
N MET A 118 -6.75 13.20 -8.40
CA MET A 118 -7.42 11.98 -8.88
C MET A 118 -8.62 11.62 -8.01
N ALA A 119 -8.46 11.67 -6.68
CA ALA A 119 -9.53 11.34 -5.74
C ALA A 119 -10.74 12.26 -5.88
N VAL A 120 -10.54 13.57 -6.07
CA VAL A 120 -11.65 14.53 -6.27
C VAL A 120 -12.42 14.21 -7.54
N VAL A 121 -11.72 13.97 -8.65
CA VAL A 121 -12.35 13.60 -9.93
C VAL A 121 -13.13 12.29 -9.79
N MET A 122 -12.55 11.29 -9.15
CA MET A 122 -13.20 9.98 -8.93
C MET A 122 -14.42 10.11 -8.01
N THR A 123 -14.31 10.87 -6.92
CA THR A 123 -15.44 11.13 -6.00
C THR A 123 -16.59 11.79 -6.73
N PHE A 124 -16.30 12.81 -7.53
CA PHE A 124 -17.33 13.52 -8.29
C PHE A 124 -18.00 12.63 -9.33
N ALA A 125 -17.21 11.84 -10.08
CA ALA A 125 -17.71 10.97 -11.13
C ALA A 125 -18.49 9.76 -10.59
N SER A 126 -17.99 9.11 -9.53
CA SER A 126 -18.62 7.92 -8.94
C SER A 126 -19.72 8.23 -7.92
N LYS A 127 -19.72 9.44 -7.36
CA LYS A 127 -20.55 9.86 -6.20
C LYS A 127 -20.30 8.99 -4.95
N MET A 128 -19.11 8.40 -4.86
CA MET A 128 -18.67 7.59 -3.72
C MET A 128 -17.43 8.21 -3.06
N PRO A 129 -17.27 8.04 -1.75
CA PRO A 129 -16.02 8.37 -1.08
C PRO A 129 -14.84 7.62 -1.72
N VAL A 130 -13.66 8.25 -1.75
CA VAL A 130 -12.42 7.65 -2.22
C VAL A 130 -11.45 7.47 -1.06
N VAL A 131 -11.10 6.23 -0.76
CA VAL A 131 -10.04 5.86 0.19
C VAL A 131 -8.69 6.04 -0.51
N LYS A 132 -7.83 6.90 0.02
CA LYS A 132 -6.55 7.28 -0.59
C LYS A 132 -5.41 6.60 0.12
N VAL A 133 -4.66 5.76 -0.59
CA VAL A 133 -3.50 5.02 -0.08
C VAL A 133 -2.29 5.30 -0.97
N GLY A 134 -1.30 5.98 -0.42
CA GLY A 134 -0.05 6.27 -1.13
C GLY A 134 0.95 5.12 -1.02
N ARG A 135 1.56 4.72 -2.14
CA ARG A 135 2.77 3.89 -2.15
C ARG A 135 3.97 4.79 -1.93
N MET A 136 4.17 5.20 -0.70
CA MET A 136 5.21 6.13 -0.29
C MET A 136 5.47 6.03 1.21
N ALA A 137 6.56 6.60 1.67
CA ALA A 137 7.02 6.53 3.05
C ALA A 137 7.35 5.10 3.50
N GLY A 138 8.08 4.35 2.66
CA GLY A 138 8.51 2.99 2.97
C GLY A 138 8.76 2.08 1.76
N GLN A 139 8.34 2.44 0.56
CA GLN A 139 8.51 1.62 -0.64
C GLN A 139 9.94 1.71 -1.22
N PHE A 140 10.97 1.54 -0.41
CA PHE A 140 12.37 1.59 -0.86
C PHE A 140 12.91 0.24 -1.31
N ALA A 141 12.31 -0.88 -0.87
CA ALA A 141 12.72 -2.22 -1.30
C ALA A 141 12.09 -2.61 -2.63
N LYS A 142 12.83 -3.40 -3.42
CA LYS A 142 12.40 -3.85 -4.75
C LYS A 142 12.76 -5.33 -4.96
N PRO A 143 11.77 -6.22 -5.21
CA PRO A 143 12.06 -7.60 -5.56
C PRO A 143 12.71 -7.68 -6.95
N ARG A 144 13.63 -8.64 -7.13
CA ARG A 144 14.38 -8.85 -8.38
C ARG A 144 14.18 -10.25 -8.92
N SER A 145 14.22 -10.38 -10.24
CA SER A 145 14.12 -11.68 -10.91
C SER A 145 15.41 -12.50 -10.83
N GLY A 146 16.56 -11.82 -10.72
CA GLY A 146 17.88 -12.43 -10.55
C GLY A 146 18.62 -11.82 -9.38
N ASP A 147 19.52 -12.61 -8.78
CA ASP A 147 20.35 -12.15 -7.66
C ASP A 147 21.51 -11.27 -8.12
N PHE A 148 21.87 -11.36 -9.39
CA PHE A 148 22.97 -10.62 -10.00
C PHE A 148 22.51 -9.90 -11.26
N GLU A 149 23.16 -8.78 -11.54
CA GLU A 149 23.07 -8.01 -12.77
C GLU A 149 24.44 -7.99 -13.46
N GLU A 150 24.44 -8.05 -14.80
CA GLU A 150 25.66 -8.03 -15.59
C GLU A 150 25.73 -6.74 -16.43
N GLN A 151 26.86 -6.06 -16.36
CA GLN A 151 27.14 -4.91 -17.20
C GLN A 151 28.63 -4.91 -17.62
N GLY A 152 28.91 -4.84 -18.92
CA GLY A 152 30.28 -4.79 -19.43
C GLY A 152 31.15 -6.01 -19.07
N GLY A 153 30.55 -7.19 -18.87
CA GLY A 153 31.27 -8.42 -18.47
C GLY A 153 31.55 -8.52 -16.96
N VAL A 154 31.07 -7.57 -16.17
CA VAL A 154 31.14 -7.60 -14.72
C VAL A 154 29.79 -8.02 -14.16
N SER A 155 29.76 -8.99 -13.23
CA SER A 155 28.57 -9.45 -12.53
C SER A 155 28.59 -8.94 -11.09
N LEU A 156 27.55 -8.19 -10.70
CA LEU A 156 27.39 -7.62 -9.34
C LEU A 156 26.01 -7.98 -8.79
N PRO A 157 25.82 -7.94 -7.45
CA PRO A 157 24.50 -8.10 -6.85
C PRO A 157 23.47 -7.14 -7.46
N SER A 158 22.26 -7.62 -7.67
CA SER A 158 21.16 -6.80 -8.19
C SER A 158 20.85 -5.63 -7.26
N TYR A 159 20.52 -4.49 -7.86
CA TYR A 159 19.95 -3.37 -7.09
C TYR A 159 18.58 -3.77 -6.53
N ARG A 160 18.46 -3.86 -5.21
CA ARG A 160 17.25 -4.31 -4.47
C ARG A 160 16.48 -3.18 -3.80
N GLY A 161 16.81 -1.93 -4.15
CA GLY A 161 16.20 -0.74 -3.57
C GLY A 161 17.12 -0.06 -2.55
N ASP A 162 16.86 1.23 -2.32
CA ASP A 162 17.77 2.09 -1.59
C ASP A 162 17.93 1.75 -0.11
N ASN A 163 16.98 1.06 0.51
CA ASN A 163 17.14 0.53 1.87
C ASN A 163 17.93 -0.78 1.95
N VAL A 164 18.44 -1.30 0.82
CA VAL A 164 19.29 -2.48 0.75
C VAL A 164 20.69 -2.13 0.25
N ASN A 165 20.78 -1.55 -0.96
CA ASN A 165 22.04 -1.22 -1.61
C ASN A 165 21.87 -0.01 -2.54
N ASP A 166 22.96 0.47 -3.14
CA ASP A 166 22.91 1.64 -4.02
C ASP A 166 22.70 1.25 -5.49
N ILE A 167 22.15 2.16 -6.27
CA ILE A 167 21.87 1.97 -7.71
C ILE A 167 23.14 1.97 -8.55
N ALA A 168 24.23 2.61 -8.07
CA ALA A 168 25.49 2.68 -8.83
C ALA A 168 26.05 1.27 -9.07
N PHE A 169 26.55 1.01 -10.27
CA PHE A 169 27.07 -0.31 -10.66
C PHE A 169 28.55 -0.47 -10.28
N THR A 170 28.83 -0.47 -8.97
CA THR A 170 30.17 -0.75 -8.41
C THR A 170 30.05 -1.79 -7.28
N PRO A 171 31.11 -2.56 -6.99
CA PRO A 171 31.09 -3.57 -5.92
C PRO A 171 30.66 -2.99 -4.57
N GLU A 172 31.18 -1.83 -4.20
CA GLU A 172 30.87 -1.15 -2.94
C GLU A 172 29.41 -0.73 -2.87
N ALA A 173 28.89 -0.11 -3.94
CA ALA A 173 27.51 0.36 -4.03
C ALA A 173 26.50 -0.79 -4.00
N ARG A 174 26.81 -1.93 -4.63
CA ARG A 174 25.94 -3.10 -4.72
C ARG A 174 26.02 -4.04 -3.53
N THR A 175 26.97 -3.86 -2.64
CA THR A 175 27.03 -4.61 -1.37
C THR A 175 25.88 -4.18 -0.46
N PRO A 176 25.02 -5.10 0.02
CA PRO A 176 23.96 -4.76 0.95
C PRO A 176 24.50 -4.19 2.26
N ASP A 177 23.92 -3.05 2.68
CA ASP A 177 24.29 -2.34 3.91
C ASP A 177 23.05 -2.16 4.80
N PRO A 178 23.00 -2.77 6.01
CA PRO A 178 21.83 -2.66 6.89
C PRO A 178 21.57 -1.25 7.40
N GLN A 179 22.57 -0.37 7.46
CA GLN A 179 22.39 1.03 7.87
C GLN A 179 21.44 1.81 6.93
N ARG A 180 21.28 1.34 5.71
CA ARG A 180 20.33 1.93 4.78
C ARG A 180 18.87 1.77 5.22
N MET A 181 18.53 0.75 6.02
CA MET A 181 17.19 0.62 6.63
C MET A 181 16.92 1.76 7.63
N VAL A 182 17.91 2.17 8.41
CA VAL A 182 17.79 3.33 9.32
C VAL A 182 17.53 4.60 8.53
N ARG A 183 18.25 4.81 7.43
CA ARG A 183 18.00 5.95 6.53
C ARG A 183 16.60 5.90 5.93
N GLY A 184 16.14 4.73 5.50
CA GLY A 184 14.77 4.50 4.99
C GLY A 184 13.72 4.88 6.04
N TYR A 185 13.89 4.45 7.28
CA TYR A 185 13.02 4.83 8.40
C TYR A 185 12.99 6.37 8.60
N LEU A 186 14.14 7.02 8.65
CA LEU A 186 14.20 8.48 8.88
C LEU A 186 13.52 9.28 7.76
N GLN A 187 13.70 8.87 6.51
CA GLN A 187 13.02 9.50 5.37
C GLN A 187 11.51 9.22 5.40
N SER A 188 11.10 8.00 5.76
CA SER A 188 9.68 7.64 5.93
C SER A 188 9.02 8.47 7.03
N ALA A 189 9.69 8.63 8.17
CA ALA A 189 9.19 9.46 9.29
C ALA A 189 9.00 10.92 8.87
N ALA A 190 9.98 11.51 8.18
CA ALA A 190 9.89 12.88 7.69
C ALA A 190 8.79 13.04 6.63
N THR A 191 8.65 12.07 5.71
CA THR A 191 7.58 12.03 4.72
C THR A 191 6.20 11.97 5.37
N LEU A 192 6.00 11.06 6.31
CA LEU A 192 4.73 10.93 7.04
C LEU A 192 4.38 12.17 7.85
N ASN A 193 5.37 12.80 8.50
CA ASN A 193 5.16 14.05 9.21
C ASN A 193 4.67 15.16 8.27
N LEU A 194 5.27 15.30 7.08
CA LEU A 194 4.85 16.29 6.09
C LEU A 194 3.47 15.98 5.51
N LEU A 195 3.20 14.71 5.22
CA LEU A 195 1.86 14.27 4.75
C LEU A 195 0.76 14.58 5.75
N ARG A 196 0.99 14.29 7.06
CA ARG A 196 0.05 14.62 8.13
C ARG A 196 -0.19 16.12 8.23
N ALA A 197 0.88 16.91 8.13
CA ALA A 197 0.77 18.37 8.12
C ALA A 197 -0.06 18.88 6.92
N PHE A 198 0.12 18.33 5.73
CA PHE A 198 -0.68 18.68 4.56
C PHE A 198 -2.14 18.20 4.69
N ALA A 199 -2.34 16.98 5.18
CA ALA A 199 -3.66 16.38 5.28
C ALA A 199 -4.54 17.09 6.34
N SER A 200 -3.97 17.60 7.45
CA SER A 200 -4.72 18.23 8.54
C SER A 200 -4.63 19.76 8.56
N GLY A 201 -3.61 20.35 7.94
CA GLY A 201 -3.30 21.78 8.02
C GLY A 201 -4.06 22.68 7.05
N GLY A 202 -5.06 22.17 6.34
CA GLY A 202 -5.87 22.95 5.39
C GLY A 202 -5.31 23.03 3.97
N TYR A 203 -4.10 22.49 3.73
CA TYR A 203 -3.50 22.40 2.39
C TYR A 203 -4.32 21.50 1.46
N ALA A 204 -4.93 20.45 1.99
CA ALA A 204 -5.69 19.43 1.26
C ALA A 204 -7.21 19.72 1.23
N ASN A 205 -7.65 20.97 1.48
CA ASN A 205 -9.08 21.29 1.39
C ASN A 205 -9.57 21.18 -0.06
N LEU A 206 -10.84 20.84 -0.22
CA LEU A 206 -11.44 20.49 -1.50
C LEU A 206 -11.38 21.64 -2.53
N HIS A 207 -11.56 22.89 -2.10
CA HIS A 207 -11.46 24.07 -2.98
C HIS A 207 -10.02 24.24 -3.52
N GLN A 208 -9.03 24.03 -2.66
CA GLN A 208 -7.63 24.13 -3.10
C GLN A 208 -7.26 23.01 -4.08
N VAL A 209 -7.74 21.78 -3.84
CA VAL A 209 -7.52 20.65 -4.76
C VAL A 209 -8.21 20.90 -6.10
N HIS A 210 -9.43 21.45 -6.07
CA HIS A 210 -10.14 21.84 -7.29
C HIS A 210 -9.39 22.91 -8.08
N LYS A 211 -8.83 23.92 -7.42
CA LYS A 211 -7.98 24.94 -8.08
C LYS A 211 -6.78 24.30 -8.78
N TRP A 212 -6.12 23.32 -8.18
CA TRP A 212 -5.05 22.58 -8.84
C TRP A 212 -5.53 21.81 -10.07
N ASN A 213 -6.75 21.27 -10.01
CA ASN A 213 -7.36 20.61 -11.16
C ASN A 213 -7.61 21.59 -12.32
N LEU A 214 -8.07 22.79 -12.05
CA LEU A 214 -8.24 23.83 -13.07
C LEU A 214 -6.90 24.25 -13.68
N ASP A 215 -5.87 24.46 -12.85
CA ASP A 215 -4.51 24.80 -13.32
C ASP A 215 -3.91 23.70 -14.21
N PHE A 216 -4.18 22.44 -13.90
CA PHE A 216 -3.76 21.29 -14.71
C PHE A 216 -4.55 21.23 -16.03
N ALA A 217 -5.87 21.34 -15.97
CA ALA A 217 -6.75 21.31 -17.13
C ALA A 217 -6.34 22.36 -18.18
N ALA A 218 -6.06 23.59 -17.74
CA ALA A 218 -5.66 24.70 -18.64
C ALA A 218 -4.38 24.42 -19.43
N ARG A 219 -3.55 23.47 -19.00
CA ARG A 219 -2.27 23.10 -19.66
C ARG A 219 -2.34 21.75 -20.39
N SER A 220 -3.45 21.05 -20.30
CA SER A 220 -3.63 19.73 -20.91
C SER A 220 -4.05 19.85 -22.39
N PRO A 221 -3.59 18.97 -23.29
CA PRO A 221 -4.15 18.86 -24.64
C PRO A 221 -5.62 18.42 -24.63
N TRP A 222 -6.12 17.93 -23.50
CA TRP A 222 -7.52 17.54 -23.27
C TRP A 222 -8.32 18.60 -22.50
N ALA A 223 -7.83 19.86 -22.48
CA ALA A 223 -8.40 20.96 -21.71
C ALA A 223 -9.92 21.10 -21.88
N ASP A 224 -10.40 21.07 -23.13
CA ASP A 224 -11.83 21.27 -23.43
C ASP A 224 -12.72 20.17 -22.89
N GLN A 225 -12.25 18.91 -22.91
CA GLN A 225 -13.01 17.78 -22.34
C GLN A 225 -13.04 17.81 -20.83
N TYR A 226 -11.95 18.27 -20.21
CA TYR A 226 -11.84 18.34 -18.76
C TYR A 226 -12.49 19.58 -18.18
N ALA A 227 -12.58 20.67 -18.93
CA ALA A 227 -13.17 21.93 -18.50
C ALA A 227 -14.63 21.75 -18.02
N GLN A 228 -15.45 21.04 -18.78
CA GLN A 228 -16.84 20.77 -18.42
C GLN A 228 -16.99 20.00 -17.08
N LEU A 229 -16.08 19.07 -16.79
CA LEU A 229 -16.05 18.35 -15.53
C LEU A 229 -15.61 19.27 -14.39
N ALA A 230 -14.59 20.07 -14.62
CA ALA A 230 -14.06 21.02 -13.65
C ALA A 230 -15.08 22.10 -13.29
N ASP A 231 -15.78 22.65 -14.28
CA ASP A 231 -16.86 23.63 -14.07
C ASP A 231 -17.97 23.06 -13.17
N ARG A 232 -18.41 21.83 -13.43
CA ARG A 232 -19.44 21.16 -12.61
C ARG A 232 -18.99 20.90 -11.17
N ILE A 233 -17.71 20.61 -10.96
CA ILE A 233 -17.12 20.50 -9.61
C ILE A 233 -17.15 21.87 -8.95
N GLY A 234 -16.76 22.94 -9.68
CA GLY A 234 -16.85 24.31 -9.19
C GLY A 234 -18.25 24.71 -8.75
N GLU A 235 -19.25 24.49 -9.59
CA GLU A 235 -20.68 24.76 -9.26
C GLU A 235 -21.13 24.03 -7.98
N ALA A 236 -20.71 22.76 -7.82
CA ALA A 236 -21.03 21.99 -6.61
C ALA A 236 -20.38 22.60 -5.35
N LEU A 237 -19.12 23.03 -5.45
CA LEU A 237 -18.41 23.68 -4.34
C LEU A 237 -19.01 25.05 -3.99
N ASP A 238 -19.38 25.86 -4.99
CA ASP A 238 -20.04 27.15 -4.81
C ASP A 238 -21.40 26.97 -4.14
N PHE A 239 -22.16 25.95 -4.54
CA PHE A 239 -23.42 25.61 -3.87
C PHE A 239 -23.19 25.23 -2.41
N MET A 240 -22.21 24.36 -2.11
CA MET A 240 -21.87 24.00 -0.73
C MET A 240 -21.51 25.25 0.10
N ALA A 241 -20.68 26.13 -0.46
CA ALA A 241 -20.29 27.36 0.22
C ALA A 241 -21.50 28.27 0.49
N ALA A 242 -22.41 28.41 -0.49
CA ALA A 242 -23.62 29.24 -0.37
C ALA A 242 -24.55 28.76 0.74
N ILE A 243 -24.63 27.46 1.00
CA ILE A 243 -25.43 26.91 2.11
C ILE A 243 -24.64 26.82 3.44
N GLY A 244 -23.45 27.42 3.50
CA GLY A 244 -22.63 27.48 4.71
C GLY A 244 -21.70 26.28 4.97
N LEU A 245 -21.55 25.38 4.02
CA LEU A 245 -20.62 24.25 4.09
C LEU A 245 -19.29 24.61 3.42
N SER A 246 -18.41 25.27 4.15
CA SER A 246 -17.08 25.64 3.68
C SER A 246 -16.00 25.22 4.68
N PRO A 247 -14.72 25.19 4.30
CA PRO A 247 -13.63 24.90 5.25
C PRO A 247 -13.58 25.87 6.44
N ASP A 248 -14.11 27.07 6.32
CA ASP A 248 -14.13 28.06 7.41
C ASP A 248 -15.25 27.79 8.41
N THR A 249 -16.37 27.27 7.95
CA THR A 249 -17.56 26.98 8.77
C THR A 249 -17.58 25.55 9.29
N VAL A 250 -16.97 24.60 8.56
CA VAL A 250 -16.94 23.18 8.88
C VAL A 250 -15.48 22.71 8.92
N PRO A 251 -14.85 22.67 10.10
CA PRO A 251 -13.42 22.33 10.24
C PRO A 251 -13.02 20.99 9.62
N GLN A 252 -13.93 20.02 9.58
CA GLN A 252 -13.71 18.70 8.97
C GLN A 252 -13.42 18.79 7.46
N LEU A 253 -13.86 19.86 6.78
CA LEU A 253 -13.58 20.08 5.36
C LEU A 253 -12.16 20.63 5.10
N LYS A 254 -11.41 21.00 6.15
CA LYS A 254 -10.01 21.44 6.04
C LYS A 254 -9.04 20.30 5.81
N GLY A 255 -9.39 19.09 6.21
CA GLY A 255 -8.53 17.94 6.17
C GLY A 255 -9.04 16.81 5.28
N THR A 256 -8.19 15.83 5.10
CA THR A 256 -8.53 14.59 4.41
C THR A 256 -7.79 13.42 5.05
N SER A 257 -8.39 12.22 5.05
CA SER A 257 -7.66 11.00 5.40
C SER A 257 -6.75 10.60 4.25
N PHE A 258 -5.51 10.27 4.60
CA PHE A 258 -4.51 9.77 3.66
C PHE A 258 -3.67 8.71 4.36
N PHE A 259 -3.55 7.54 3.74
CA PHE A 259 -2.84 6.40 4.29
C PHE A 259 -1.62 6.07 3.43
N THR A 260 -0.67 5.33 3.98
CA THR A 260 0.53 4.88 3.27
C THR A 260 0.61 3.37 3.23
N SER A 261 1.33 2.85 2.25
CA SER A 261 1.50 1.41 2.04
C SER A 261 2.83 1.11 1.35
N HIS A 262 3.38 -0.08 1.62
CA HIS A 262 4.53 -0.61 0.89
C HIS A 262 4.52 -2.15 0.86
N GLU A 263 5.40 -2.73 0.02
CA GLU A 263 5.65 -4.17 0.02
C GLU A 263 6.46 -4.56 1.26
N ALA A 264 5.90 -5.43 2.10
CA ALA A 264 6.61 -5.98 3.24
C ALA A 264 7.69 -6.97 2.75
N LEU A 265 8.78 -6.44 2.19
CA LEU A 265 9.83 -7.24 1.55
C LEU A 265 10.98 -7.57 2.50
N LEU A 266 11.42 -6.61 3.32
CA LEU A 266 12.55 -6.76 4.24
C LEU A 266 12.05 -7.16 5.63
N LEU A 267 11.81 -8.45 5.86
CA LEU A 267 11.16 -8.94 7.07
C LEU A 267 11.88 -8.56 8.36
N GLY A 268 13.21 -8.39 8.35
CA GLY A 268 13.95 -7.89 9.51
C GLY A 268 13.57 -6.44 9.87
N TYR A 269 13.31 -5.59 8.87
CA TYR A 269 12.80 -4.24 9.05
C TYR A 269 11.36 -4.24 9.58
N GLU A 270 10.49 -5.02 8.95
CA GLU A 270 9.08 -5.11 9.33
C GLU A 270 8.90 -5.69 10.75
N GLU A 271 9.66 -6.73 11.10
CA GLU A 271 9.70 -7.28 12.46
C GLU A 271 10.15 -6.22 13.47
N ALA A 272 11.22 -5.47 13.13
CA ALA A 272 11.74 -4.42 14.00
C ALA A 272 10.74 -3.27 14.21
N MET A 273 9.83 -3.04 13.26
CA MET A 273 8.77 -2.02 13.34
C MET A 273 7.46 -2.55 13.93
N THR A 274 7.33 -3.86 14.15
CA THR A 274 6.09 -4.46 14.68
C THR A 274 5.94 -4.18 16.18
N ARG A 275 4.75 -3.75 16.58
CA ARG A 275 4.40 -3.39 17.97
C ARG A 275 3.09 -4.04 18.38
N GLN A 276 2.97 -4.37 19.65
CA GLN A 276 1.70 -4.78 20.23
C GLN A 276 0.88 -3.54 20.62
N ASP A 277 -0.35 -3.47 20.16
CA ASP A 277 -1.27 -2.41 20.54
C ASP A 277 -1.71 -2.58 22.00
N SER A 278 -1.50 -1.57 22.81
CA SER A 278 -1.85 -1.60 24.23
C SER A 278 -3.36 -1.61 24.52
N LEU A 279 -4.19 -1.29 23.52
CA LEU A 279 -5.65 -1.25 23.66
C LEU A 279 -6.30 -2.59 23.37
N THR A 280 -5.82 -3.29 22.33
CA THR A 280 -6.43 -4.55 21.88
C THR A 280 -5.57 -5.77 22.20
N GLY A 281 -4.27 -5.61 22.38
CA GLY A 281 -3.31 -6.69 22.51
C GLY A 281 -2.87 -7.31 21.19
N ASP A 282 -3.41 -6.83 20.06
CA ASP A 282 -3.06 -7.29 18.71
C ASP A 282 -1.72 -6.71 18.26
N TRP A 283 -1.07 -7.41 17.34
CA TRP A 283 0.19 -6.97 16.75
C TRP A 283 -0.05 -6.20 15.47
N TYR A 284 0.60 -5.07 15.32
CA TYR A 284 0.60 -4.23 14.12
C TYR A 284 2.02 -3.97 13.66
N ASP A 285 2.25 -4.14 12.37
CA ASP A 285 3.44 -3.59 11.74
C ASP A 285 3.23 -2.08 11.57
N THR A 286 3.97 -1.31 12.34
CA THR A 286 3.82 0.15 12.40
C THR A 286 4.70 0.88 11.38
N SER A 287 5.26 0.19 10.40
CA SER A 287 6.02 0.75 9.29
C SER A 287 5.13 1.45 8.25
N ALA A 288 3.86 0.99 8.08
CA ALA A 288 2.85 1.62 7.24
C ALA A 288 1.43 1.25 7.70
N HIS A 289 0.41 1.95 7.16
CA HIS A 289 -1.00 1.64 7.47
C HIS A 289 -1.44 0.32 6.83
N MET A 290 -0.99 0.04 5.60
CA MET A 290 -1.29 -1.15 4.81
C MET A 290 0.01 -1.74 4.27
N LEU A 291 0.09 -3.06 4.27
CA LEU A 291 1.21 -3.81 3.71
C LEU A 291 0.73 -4.72 2.58
N TRP A 292 1.61 -5.12 1.67
CA TRP A 292 1.26 -6.16 0.72
C TRP A 292 2.38 -7.19 0.53
N ILE A 293 1.95 -8.38 0.09
CA ILE A 293 2.84 -9.48 -0.28
C ILE A 293 3.09 -9.41 -1.79
N GLY A 294 4.36 -9.46 -2.17
CA GLY A 294 4.78 -9.49 -3.57
C GLY A 294 4.51 -10.84 -4.24
N ASP A 295 4.46 -10.82 -5.57
CA ASP A 295 4.23 -12.03 -6.37
C ASP A 295 5.28 -13.13 -6.15
N ARG A 296 6.54 -12.75 -5.82
CA ARG A 296 7.64 -13.69 -5.60
C ARG A 296 7.73 -14.25 -4.17
N THR A 297 6.95 -13.69 -3.25
CA THR A 297 7.04 -14.02 -1.82
C THR A 297 5.75 -14.60 -1.24
N ARG A 298 4.68 -14.72 -2.05
CA ARG A 298 3.34 -15.16 -1.65
C ARG A 298 3.09 -16.67 -1.65
N PHE A 299 4.11 -17.50 -1.80
CA PHE A 299 3.89 -18.95 -1.80
C PHE A 299 3.54 -19.48 -0.40
N ALA A 300 2.73 -20.55 -0.36
CA ALA A 300 2.26 -21.13 0.88
C ALA A 300 3.45 -21.58 1.77
N GLY A 301 3.40 -21.22 3.06
CA GLY A 301 4.47 -21.51 4.02
C GLY A 301 5.71 -20.63 3.89
N SER A 302 5.65 -19.55 3.07
CA SER A 302 6.75 -18.59 2.99
C SER A 302 6.87 -17.76 4.27
N ALA A 303 8.08 -17.28 4.52
CA ALA A 303 8.38 -16.37 5.62
C ALA A 303 7.49 -15.10 5.59
N HIS A 304 7.20 -14.57 4.38
CA HIS A 304 6.37 -13.38 4.23
C HIS A 304 4.89 -13.64 4.56
N VAL A 305 4.36 -14.81 4.17
CA VAL A 305 3.00 -15.21 4.54
C VAL A 305 2.92 -15.48 6.03
N GLU A 306 3.92 -16.18 6.62
CA GLU A 306 3.99 -16.43 8.07
C GLU A 306 4.02 -15.12 8.88
N PHE A 307 4.85 -14.16 8.47
CA PHE A 307 4.91 -12.87 9.15
C PHE A 307 3.58 -12.13 9.09
N LEU A 308 3.03 -11.96 7.88
CA LEU A 308 1.88 -11.09 7.66
C LEU A 308 0.56 -11.68 8.17
N ARG A 309 0.44 -13.01 8.35
CA ARG A 309 -0.79 -13.60 8.93
C ARG A 309 -1.04 -13.22 10.39
N GLY A 310 -0.06 -12.67 11.09
CA GLY A 310 -0.18 -12.32 12.51
C GLY A 310 -0.24 -10.82 12.79
N VAL A 311 -0.18 -9.95 11.77
CA VAL A 311 -0.34 -8.51 11.95
C VAL A 311 -1.76 -8.06 11.62
N GLY A 312 -2.28 -7.12 12.40
CA GLY A 312 -3.64 -6.59 12.28
C GLY A 312 -3.81 -5.51 11.19
N ASN A 313 -2.76 -5.22 10.42
CA ASN A 313 -2.83 -4.28 9.30
C ASN A 313 -3.71 -4.82 8.17
N PRO A 314 -4.39 -3.96 7.41
CA PRO A 314 -4.94 -4.34 6.12
C PRO A 314 -3.83 -4.88 5.20
N LEU A 315 -4.10 -6.01 4.55
CA LEU A 315 -3.12 -6.69 3.71
C LEU A 315 -3.54 -6.66 2.25
N GLY A 316 -2.56 -6.44 1.37
CA GLY A 316 -2.68 -6.63 -0.06
C GLY A 316 -1.94 -7.88 -0.53
N LEU A 317 -2.42 -8.50 -1.60
CA LEU A 317 -1.78 -9.64 -2.23
C LEU A 317 -1.63 -9.38 -3.74
N LYS A 318 -0.40 -9.44 -4.25
CA LYS A 318 -0.18 -9.34 -5.69
C LYS A 318 -0.61 -10.64 -6.38
N CYS A 319 -1.63 -10.56 -7.22
CA CYS A 319 -2.10 -11.66 -8.05
C CYS A 319 -1.44 -11.56 -9.43
N GLY A 320 -0.25 -12.15 -9.57
CA GLY A 320 0.44 -12.25 -10.87
C GLY A 320 -0.13 -13.40 -11.73
N PRO A 321 0.29 -13.49 -13.00
CA PRO A 321 -0.26 -14.48 -13.94
C PRO A 321 0.02 -15.94 -13.56
N SER A 322 0.94 -16.19 -12.63
CA SER A 322 1.29 -17.52 -12.12
C SER A 322 0.48 -17.94 -10.88
N LEU A 323 -0.47 -17.10 -10.41
CA LEU A 323 -1.29 -17.44 -9.24
C LEU A 323 -2.48 -18.29 -9.69
N GLU A 324 -2.52 -19.52 -9.22
CA GLU A 324 -3.67 -20.39 -9.41
C GLU A 324 -4.82 -20.00 -8.45
N PRO A 325 -6.08 -20.12 -8.87
CA PRO A 325 -7.25 -19.76 -8.05
C PRO A 325 -7.27 -20.45 -6.68
N ASP A 326 -6.94 -21.74 -6.65
CA ASP A 326 -6.90 -22.51 -5.40
C ASP A 326 -5.80 -22.05 -4.45
N ASP A 327 -4.66 -21.55 -4.98
CA ASP A 327 -3.60 -20.95 -4.18
C ASP A 327 -4.05 -19.63 -3.56
N LEU A 328 -4.80 -18.83 -4.33
CA LEU A 328 -5.37 -17.59 -3.81
C LEU A 328 -6.32 -17.86 -2.64
N LEU A 329 -7.23 -18.83 -2.77
CA LEU A 329 -8.16 -19.19 -1.71
C LEU A 329 -7.41 -19.64 -0.45
N ARG A 330 -6.40 -20.51 -0.59
CA ARG A 330 -5.55 -20.94 0.53
C ARG A 330 -4.81 -19.76 1.21
N LEU A 331 -4.32 -18.81 0.42
CA LEU A 331 -3.66 -17.64 0.98
C LEU A 331 -4.65 -16.72 1.72
N ILE A 332 -5.87 -16.58 1.22
CA ILE A 332 -6.93 -15.82 1.90
C ILE A 332 -7.26 -16.49 3.24
N ASP A 333 -7.46 -17.81 3.28
CA ASP A 333 -7.77 -18.55 4.52
C ASP A 333 -6.67 -18.39 5.59
N VAL A 334 -5.43 -18.22 5.15
CA VAL A 334 -4.28 -18.03 6.04
C VAL A 334 -4.15 -16.59 6.53
N LEU A 335 -4.36 -15.62 5.64
CA LEU A 335 -4.11 -14.20 5.91
C LEU A 335 -5.33 -13.49 6.51
N ASN A 336 -6.51 -14.08 6.36
CA ASN A 336 -7.77 -13.58 6.90
C ASN A 336 -8.61 -14.75 7.43
N PRO A 337 -8.24 -15.33 8.58
CA PRO A 337 -8.81 -16.57 9.08
C PRO A 337 -10.26 -16.46 9.63
N GLY A 338 -10.97 -15.37 9.39
CA GLY A 338 -12.38 -15.17 9.73
C GLY A 338 -12.60 -14.31 10.94
#